data_4cf290d2f07795e6a412afec18fbba2a
#
_entry.id   4cf290d2f07795e6a412afec18fbba2a
#
_cell.length_a   1.000
_cell.length_b   1.000
_cell.length_c   1.000
_cell.angle_alpha   90.00
_cell.angle_beta   90.00
_cell.angle_gamma   90.00
#
_symmetry.space_group_name_H-M   'P 1'
#
loop_
_entity.id
_entity.type
_entity.pdbx_description
1 polymer ?
#
loop_
_entity_poly.entity_id
_entity_poly.type
_entity_poly.pdbx_seq_one_letter_code
_entity_poly.pdbx_strand_id
1 'polypeptide(L)'
;MSSSPRQLRVASVQFESAPGDPAANFLKIEAFTAEAAAQGVRLVIFPEGCVSGYWFVRNLTVEQLAALAEPIPSGPSTQRLIALARRHGLSVGAGWFEADADGTFYNSYVVALPDGTVHRHRKLHAFEHAAMGSGSEFTVFDLPDGFRVGVLICYDCNIGENVRLTALRGAEILIAPHQTGAVRSRNPHLMGLIERHVWADRHRDPAAIQREFLGDKGRGWLLRWLPSRAHDNGLFLIFSNGVGIDDDEVRTGNAMILDPYGRILAETSAAADAMVVADLDASLLEYATGRLWIRARRPELYGPLTQRTGQERSTREIKFQE
;
A
#
# COMPACT_ATOMS: atom_id res chain seq x y z
N MET A 1 -19.43 -26.49 -20.10
CA MET A 1 -18.14 -26.80 -19.46
C MET A 1 -17.87 -25.71 -18.45
N SER A 2 -17.93 -26.01 -17.15
CA SER A 2 -17.58 -25.06 -16.11
C SER A 2 -16.06 -24.85 -16.18
N SER A 3 -15.60 -23.67 -16.62
CA SER A 3 -14.20 -23.32 -16.50
C SER A 3 -13.84 -23.30 -15.02
N SER A 4 -12.70 -23.89 -14.66
CA SER A 4 -12.19 -23.75 -13.28
C SER A 4 -12.13 -22.28 -12.90
N PRO A 5 -12.47 -21.91 -11.65
CA PRO A 5 -12.41 -20.52 -11.22
C PRO A 5 -10.99 -19.99 -11.39
N ARG A 6 -10.88 -18.70 -11.75
CA ARG A 6 -9.57 -18.02 -11.85
C ARG A 6 -8.88 -18.06 -10.49
N GLN A 7 -7.60 -18.39 -10.49
CA GLN A 7 -6.73 -18.43 -9.32
C GLN A 7 -5.56 -17.47 -9.54
N LEU A 8 -5.14 -16.76 -8.52
CA LEU A 8 -3.97 -15.87 -8.58
C LEU A 8 -3.13 -16.03 -7.31
N ARG A 9 -1.90 -16.48 -7.44
CA ARG A 9 -0.94 -16.49 -6.34
C ARG A 9 -0.29 -15.12 -6.22
N VAL A 10 -0.42 -14.49 -5.04
CA VAL A 10 0.07 -13.14 -4.76
C VAL A 10 0.98 -13.11 -3.55
N ALA A 11 1.86 -12.12 -3.50
CA ALA A 11 2.73 -11.88 -2.36
C ALA A 11 2.61 -10.43 -1.86
N SER A 12 2.67 -10.26 -0.55
CA SER A 12 2.82 -8.99 0.12
C SER A 12 4.12 -8.96 0.92
N VAL A 13 4.91 -7.91 0.71
CA VAL A 13 6.23 -7.75 1.33
C VAL A 13 6.19 -6.63 2.35
N GLN A 14 6.87 -6.84 3.47
CA GLN A 14 7.31 -5.78 4.37
C GLN A 14 8.84 -5.73 4.40
N PHE A 15 9.43 -4.54 4.33
CA PHE A 15 10.85 -4.39 4.53
C PHE A 15 11.24 -3.00 5.04
N GLU A 16 12.40 -2.90 5.70
CA GLU A 16 13.01 -1.65 6.15
C GLU A 16 13.72 -0.99 4.97
N SER A 17 13.22 0.17 4.52
CA SER A 17 13.80 0.92 3.41
C SER A 17 14.96 1.79 3.89
N ALA A 18 16.06 1.80 3.14
CA ALA A 18 17.15 2.75 3.32
C ALA A 18 16.73 4.14 2.82
N PRO A 19 16.76 5.19 3.65
CA PRO A 19 16.34 6.53 3.25
C PRO A 19 17.30 7.11 2.21
N GLY A 20 16.76 7.58 1.07
CA GLY A 20 17.53 8.20 -0.01
C GLY A 20 18.45 7.26 -0.78
N ASP A 21 18.33 5.95 -0.62
CA ASP A 21 19.16 4.96 -1.31
C ASP A 21 18.34 3.97 -2.16
N PRO A 22 17.89 4.40 -3.36
CA PRO A 22 17.16 3.52 -4.27
C PRO A 22 17.94 2.26 -4.67
N ALA A 23 19.28 2.35 -4.72
CA ALA A 23 20.11 1.21 -5.11
C ALA A 23 20.05 0.09 -4.08
N ALA A 24 20.23 0.41 -2.80
CA ALA A 24 20.11 -0.55 -1.69
C ALA A 24 18.68 -1.11 -1.59
N ASN A 25 17.65 -0.28 -1.75
CA ASN A 25 16.27 -0.70 -1.69
C ASN A 25 15.91 -1.66 -2.83
N PHE A 26 16.42 -1.42 -4.03
CA PHE A 26 16.23 -2.33 -5.16
C PHE A 26 16.89 -3.69 -4.96
N LEU A 27 17.99 -3.80 -4.23
CA LEU A 27 18.56 -5.12 -3.92
C LEU A 27 17.58 -6.00 -3.15
N LYS A 28 16.84 -5.41 -2.20
CA LYS A 28 15.78 -6.12 -1.46
C LYS A 28 14.58 -6.45 -2.36
N ILE A 29 14.14 -5.49 -3.18
CA ILE A 29 13.03 -5.68 -4.14
C ILE A 29 13.37 -6.83 -5.12
N GLU A 30 14.59 -6.86 -5.64
CA GLU A 30 15.07 -7.92 -6.54
C GLU A 30 15.09 -9.29 -5.86
N ALA A 31 15.61 -9.36 -4.63
CA ALA A 31 15.67 -10.60 -3.86
C ALA A 31 14.26 -11.16 -3.58
N PHE A 32 13.34 -10.35 -3.06
CA PHE A 32 11.96 -10.77 -2.82
C PHE A 32 11.20 -11.09 -4.11
N THR A 33 11.44 -10.36 -5.21
CA THR A 33 10.83 -10.67 -6.51
C THR A 33 11.29 -12.03 -7.03
N ALA A 34 12.58 -12.35 -6.89
CA ALA A 34 13.12 -13.66 -7.27
C ALA A 34 12.55 -14.79 -6.38
N GLU A 35 12.44 -14.55 -5.06
CA GLU A 35 11.82 -15.48 -4.12
C GLU A 35 10.35 -15.72 -4.44
N ALA A 36 9.59 -14.65 -4.73
CA ALA A 36 8.19 -14.72 -5.13
C ALA A 36 8.02 -15.55 -6.43
N ALA A 37 8.88 -15.30 -7.43
CA ALA A 37 8.88 -16.05 -8.68
C ALA A 37 9.12 -17.55 -8.45
N ALA A 38 10.09 -17.90 -7.57
CA ALA A 38 10.39 -19.30 -7.22
C ALA A 38 9.21 -20.00 -6.53
N GLN A 39 8.31 -19.24 -5.88
CA GLN A 39 7.08 -19.75 -5.27
C GLN A 39 5.87 -19.71 -6.20
N GLY A 40 6.05 -19.36 -7.49
CA GLY A 40 4.97 -19.29 -8.48
C GLY A 40 4.02 -18.09 -8.30
N VAL A 41 4.46 -17.04 -7.61
CA VAL A 41 3.71 -15.79 -7.45
C VAL A 41 3.58 -15.08 -8.80
N ARG A 42 2.43 -14.48 -9.05
CA ARG A 42 2.10 -13.75 -10.27
C ARG A 42 2.01 -12.23 -10.04
N LEU A 43 1.83 -11.81 -8.79
CA LEU A 43 1.79 -10.41 -8.38
C LEU A 43 2.49 -10.26 -7.03
N VAL A 44 3.57 -9.49 -6.97
CA VAL A 44 4.26 -9.13 -5.73
C VAL A 44 4.14 -7.63 -5.47
N ILE A 45 3.79 -7.27 -4.23
CA ILE A 45 3.52 -5.89 -3.79
C ILE A 45 4.50 -5.50 -2.69
N PHE A 46 5.16 -4.35 -2.91
CA PHE A 46 6.10 -3.72 -1.99
C PHE A 46 5.47 -2.48 -1.31
N PRO A 47 6.05 -1.98 -0.21
CA PRO A 47 5.49 -0.83 0.53
C PRO A 47 5.45 0.47 -0.27
N GLU A 48 4.65 1.44 0.23
CA GLU A 48 4.66 2.84 -0.18
C GLU A 48 6.07 3.44 -0.06
N GLY A 49 6.50 4.26 -1.05
CA GLY A 49 7.76 4.98 -1.00
C GLY A 49 9.03 4.11 -0.80
N CYS A 50 8.89 2.79 -0.94
CA CYS A 50 9.93 1.84 -0.57
C CYS A 50 11.21 1.92 -1.39
N VAL A 51 11.16 2.48 -2.60
CA VAL A 51 12.33 2.68 -3.46
C VAL A 51 13.18 3.85 -2.97
N SER A 52 12.55 4.97 -2.66
CA SER A 52 13.24 6.20 -2.24
C SER A 52 13.50 6.28 -0.73
N GLY A 53 12.85 5.43 0.09
CA GLY A 53 12.62 5.68 1.51
C GLY A 53 11.42 6.62 1.68
N TYR A 54 10.91 6.80 2.90
CA TYR A 54 9.63 7.46 3.06
C TYR A 54 9.66 8.69 3.99
N TRP A 55 9.73 8.53 5.33
CA TRP A 55 9.37 9.61 6.25
C TRP A 55 10.40 10.74 6.36
N PHE A 56 11.65 10.46 6.05
CA PHE A 56 12.72 11.46 6.05
C PHE A 56 12.48 12.61 5.05
N VAL A 57 11.67 12.36 3.99
CA VAL A 57 11.43 13.36 2.93
C VAL A 57 10.77 14.64 3.44
N ARG A 58 10.03 14.57 4.55
CA ARG A 58 9.43 15.76 5.17
C ARG A 58 10.45 16.81 5.60
N ASN A 59 11.71 16.40 5.81
CA ASN A 59 12.82 17.23 6.27
C ASN A 59 13.69 17.74 5.10
N LEU A 60 13.43 17.31 3.86
CA LEU A 60 14.20 17.72 2.68
C LEU A 60 13.85 19.15 2.27
N THR A 61 14.83 19.84 1.65
CA THR A 61 14.51 21.02 0.84
C THR A 61 13.85 20.62 -0.48
N VAL A 62 13.25 21.57 -1.20
CA VAL A 62 12.64 21.31 -2.52
C VAL A 62 13.69 20.80 -3.50
N GLU A 63 14.90 21.33 -3.46
CA GLU A 63 16.02 20.91 -4.32
C GLU A 63 16.48 19.48 -4.01
N GLN A 64 16.51 19.10 -2.72
CA GLN A 64 16.82 17.73 -2.30
C GLN A 64 15.72 16.75 -2.72
N LEU A 65 14.44 17.16 -2.59
CA LEU A 65 13.33 16.37 -3.08
C LEU A 65 13.37 16.19 -4.60
N ALA A 66 13.72 17.25 -5.34
CA ALA A 66 13.87 17.21 -6.81
C ALA A 66 15.00 16.26 -7.24
N ALA A 67 16.09 16.19 -6.46
CA ALA A 67 17.19 15.27 -6.72
C ALA A 67 16.85 13.79 -6.44
N LEU A 68 15.85 13.54 -5.57
CA LEU A 68 15.38 12.21 -5.21
C LEU A 68 14.25 11.71 -6.11
N ALA A 69 13.38 12.63 -6.57
CA ALA A 69 12.20 12.29 -7.33
C ALA A 69 12.53 11.95 -8.78
N GLU A 70 11.80 11.00 -9.35
CA GLU A 70 12.03 10.50 -10.71
C GLU A 70 10.79 10.66 -11.59
N PRO A 71 10.95 10.92 -12.89
CA PRO A 71 9.81 10.93 -13.81
C PRO A 71 9.26 9.52 -14.04
N ILE A 72 7.94 9.40 -14.16
CA ILE A 72 7.26 8.16 -14.52
C ILE A 72 6.59 8.36 -15.89
N PRO A 73 6.83 7.46 -16.89
CA PRO A 73 7.48 6.16 -16.81
C PRO A 73 8.99 6.16 -17.15
N SER A 74 9.59 7.30 -17.50
CA SER A 74 10.95 7.34 -18.09
C SER A 74 12.09 7.20 -17.10
N GLY A 75 11.84 7.34 -15.81
CA GLY A 75 12.86 7.30 -14.76
C GLY A 75 13.50 5.91 -14.55
N PRO A 76 14.71 5.88 -13.98
CA PRO A 76 15.49 4.65 -13.81
C PRO A 76 14.77 3.61 -12.94
N SER A 77 14.05 4.01 -11.89
CA SER A 77 13.29 3.08 -11.04
C SER A 77 12.18 2.38 -11.81
N THR A 78 11.45 3.11 -12.67
CA THR A 78 10.43 2.49 -13.54
C THR A 78 11.05 1.47 -14.48
N GLN A 79 12.17 1.82 -15.12
CA GLN A 79 12.84 0.92 -16.07
C GLN A 79 13.37 -0.34 -15.38
N ARG A 80 13.89 -0.20 -14.16
CA ARG A 80 14.35 -1.34 -13.35
C ARG A 80 13.19 -2.24 -12.93
N LEU A 81 12.05 -1.67 -12.56
CA LEU A 81 10.84 -2.41 -12.19
C LEU A 81 10.28 -3.19 -13.40
N ILE A 82 10.24 -2.59 -14.60
CA ILE A 82 9.87 -3.25 -15.85
C ILE A 82 10.81 -4.44 -16.14
N ALA A 83 12.12 -4.23 -15.98
CA ALA A 83 13.10 -5.28 -16.21
C ALA A 83 12.89 -6.47 -15.26
N LEU A 84 12.55 -6.23 -13.99
CA LEU A 84 12.22 -7.27 -13.02
C LEU A 84 10.95 -8.03 -13.40
N ALA A 85 9.87 -7.32 -13.73
CA ALA A 85 8.61 -7.92 -14.14
C ALA A 85 8.78 -8.84 -15.35
N ARG A 86 9.52 -8.36 -16.36
CA ARG A 86 9.86 -9.16 -17.56
C ARG A 86 10.72 -10.37 -17.25
N ARG A 87 11.80 -10.18 -16.46
CA ARG A 87 12.75 -11.26 -16.12
C ARG A 87 12.07 -12.42 -15.42
N HIS A 88 11.17 -12.12 -14.50
CA HIS A 88 10.53 -13.12 -13.65
C HIS A 88 9.13 -13.53 -14.11
N GLY A 89 8.58 -12.87 -15.15
CA GLY A 89 7.27 -13.19 -15.71
C GLY A 89 6.11 -12.96 -14.75
N LEU A 90 6.23 -11.99 -13.81
CA LEU A 90 5.21 -11.64 -12.83
C LEU A 90 5.04 -10.12 -12.73
N SER A 91 3.90 -9.66 -12.22
CA SER A 91 3.63 -8.24 -12.00
C SER A 91 4.29 -7.78 -10.69
N VAL A 92 4.95 -6.61 -10.72
CA VAL A 92 5.69 -6.06 -9.58
C VAL A 92 5.20 -4.66 -9.26
N GLY A 93 4.77 -4.42 -8.01
CA GLY A 93 4.31 -3.13 -7.53
C GLY A 93 5.26 -2.53 -6.49
N ALA A 94 5.73 -1.28 -6.70
CA ALA A 94 6.59 -0.54 -5.76
C ALA A 94 6.30 0.96 -5.79
N GLY A 95 6.64 1.69 -4.72
CA GLY A 95 6.39 3.12 -4.58
C GLY A 95 7.65 3.97 -4.47
N TRP A 96 7.61 5.20 -5.00
CA TRP A 96 8.63 6.25 -4.87
C TRP A 96 8.06 7.64 -5.12
N PHE A 97 8.88 8.68 -4.94
CA PHE A 97 8.48 10.05 -5.22
C PHE A 97 8.69 10.38 -6.69
N GLU A 98 7.63 10.86 -7.33
CA GLU A 98 7.57 11.23 -8.73
C GLU A 98 7.82 12.72 -8.91
N ALA A 99 8.59 13.10 -9.94
CA ALA A 99 8.64 14.46 -10.49
C ALA A 99 7.88 14.49 -11.81
N ASP A 100 6.81 15.28 -11.90
CA ASP A 100 6.06 15.44 -13.14
C ASP A 100 6.70 16.50 -14.05
N ALA A 101 6.31 16.53 -15.30
CA ALA A 101 6.84 17.46 -16.31
C ALA A 101 6.61 18.93 -15.99
N ASP A 102 5.57 19.24 -15.19
CA ASP A 102 5.28 20.60 -14.73
C ASP A 102 6.03 21.02 -13.46
N GLY A 103 6.91 20.14 -12.94
CA GLY A 103 7.68 20.36 -11.72
C GLY A 103 6.94 20.01 -10.42
N THR A 104 5.74 19.48 -10.49
CA THR A 104 4.99 19.00 -9.32
C THR A 104 5.52 17.65 -8.86
N PHE A 105 5.68 17.48 -7.54
CA PHE A 105 6.07 16.19 -6.95
C PHE A 105 4.86 15.42 -6.46
N TYR A 106 4.92 14.09 -6.56
CA TYR A 106 3.86 13.20 -6.09
C TYR A 106 4.45 12.00 -5.33
N ASN A 107 3.71 11.49 -4.37
CA ASN A 107 3.92 10.16 -3.83
C ASN A 107 3.19 9.18 -4.78
N SER A 108 3.94 8.37 -5.50
CA SER A 108 3.42 7.53 -6.57
C SER A 108 3.71 6.05 -6.34
N TYR A 109 2.80 5.22 -6.79
CA TYR A 109 2.91 3.77 -6.81
C TYR A 109 2.82 3.26 -8.23
N VAL A 110 3.73 2.38 -8.61
CA VAL A 110 3.82 1.83 -9.97
C VAL A 110 3.66 0.34 -9.91
N VAL A 111 2.86 -0.22 -10.81
CA VAL A 111 2.78 -1.66 -11.07
C VAL A 111 3.26 -1.90 -12.48
N ALA A 112 4.39 -2.61 -12.63
CA ALA A 112 4.92 -3.05 -13.91
C ALA A 112 4.43 -4.48 -14.22
N LEU A 113 3.91 -4.68 -15.42
CA LEU A 113 3.43 -5.97 -15.91
C LEU A 113 4.55 -6.71 -16.69
N PRO A 114 4.46 -8.03 -16.85
CA PRO A 114 5.45 -8.83 -17.57
C PRO A 114 5.66 -8.43 -19.05
N ASP A 115 4.66 -7.85 -19.69
CA ASP A 115 4.75 -7.32 -21.07
C ASP A 115 5.50 -5.98 -21.15
N GLY A 116 5.73 -5.34 -20.00
CA GLY A 116 6.36 -4.04 -19.87
C GLY A 116 5.37 -2.87 -19.76
N THR A 117 4.08 -3.15 -19.76
CA THR A 117 3.06 -2.16 -19.46
C THR A 117 3.22 -1.67 -18.01
N VAL A 118 2.98 -0.38 -17.80
CA VAL A 118 3.13 0.27 -16.50
C VAL A 118 1.82 0.97 -16.15
N HIS A 119 1.34 0.73 -14.93
CA HIS A 119 0.23 1.45 -14.33
C HIS A 119 0.73 2.27 -13.16
N ARG A 120 0.41 3.57 -13.14
CA ARG A 120 0.79 4.52 -12.11
C ARG A 120 -0.45 4.97 -11.33
N HIS A 121 -0.31 5.05 -10.00
CA HIS A 121 -1.26 5.73 -9.12
C HIS A 121 -0.53 6.82 -8.33
N ARG A 122 -1.03 8.04 -8.32
CA ARG A 122 -0.59 9.14 -7.47
C ARG A 122 -1.47 9.18 -6.22
N LYS A 123 -0.85 9.25 -5.04
CA LYS A 123 -1.57 9.31 -3.75
C LYS A 123 -2.59 10.44 -3.76
N LEU A 124 -3.85 10.11 -3.44
CA LEU A 124 -4.96 11.08 -3.44
C LEU A 124 -4.87 12.06 -2.26
N HIS A 125 -4.31 11.59 -1.15
CA HIS A 125 -4.22 12.31 0.11
C HIS A 125 -2.76 12.41 0.57
N ALA A 126 -1.93 13.12 -0.21
CA ALA A 126 -0.52 13.33 0.08
C ALA A 126 -0.32 14.32 1.24
N PHE A 127 0.67 14.05 2.10
CA PHE A 127 1.01 14.91 3.24
C PHE A 127 2.49 14.90 3.60
N GLU A 128 3.29 14.07 2.94
CA GLU A 128 4.67 13.75 3.32
C GLU A 128 5.60 14.97 3.23
N HIS A 129 5.39 15.84 2.24
CA HIS A 129 6.17 17.05 2.07
C HIS A 129 5.28 18.22 1.59
N ALA A 130 5.64 19.46 1.97
CA ALA A 130 4.83 20.64 1.63
C ALA A 130 4.73 20.92 0.12
N ALA A 131 5.74 20.51 -0.67
CA ALA A 131 5.78 20.66 -2.12
C ALA A 131 5.11 19.51 -2.87
N MET A 132 4.54 18.50 -2.19
CA MET A 132 3.84 17.39 -2.86
C MET A 132 2.40 17.76 -3.20
N GLY A 133 2.02 17.48 -4.44
CA GLY A 133 0.65 17.49 -4.91
C GLY A 133 -0.09 16.19 -4.58
N SER A 134 -1.42 16.27 -4.59
CA SER A 134 -2.30 15.11 -4.48
C SER A 134 -2.74 14.66 -5.86
N GLY A 135 -2.87 13.34 -6.07
CA GLY A 135 -3.48 12.75 -7.24
C GLY A 135 -4.97 13.09 -7.35
N SER A 136 -5.52 12.96 -8.55
CA SER A 136 -6.92 13.27 -8.85
C SER A 136 -7.69 12.10 -9.48
N GLU A 137 -7.03 10.94 -9.65
CA GLU A 137 -7.61 9.82 -10.38
C GLU A 137 -7.55 8.51 -9.58
N PHE A 138 -8.59 7.71 -9.70
CA PHE A 138 -8.62 6.35 -9.20
C PHE A 138 -8.07 5.40 -10.27
N THR A 139 -6.95 4.77 -10.00
CA THR A 139 -6.30 3.85 -10.91
C THR A 139 -6.87 2.44 -10.76
N VAL A 140 -7.44 1.91 -11.84
CA VAL A 140 -7.93 0.53 -11.95
C VAL A 140 -7.52 -0.03 -13.30
N PHE A 141 -6.97 -1.24 -13.33
CA PHE A 141 -6.44 -1.89 -14.53
C PHE A 141 -6.56 -3.41 -14.45
N ASP A 142 -6.34 -4.09 -15.57
CA ASP A 142 -6.43 -5.54 -15.66
C ASP A 142 -5.04 -6.17 -15.62
N LEU A 143 -4.88 -7.25 -14.81
CA LEU A 143 -3.68 -8.09 -14.82
C LEU A 143 -3.76 -9.11 -15.97
N PRO A 144 -2.61 -9.61 -16.46
CA PRO A 144 -2.58 -10.69 -17.47
C PRO A 144 -3.35 -11.94 -17.06
N ASP A 145 -3.44 -12.21 -15.76
CA ASP A 145 -4.16 -13.34 -15.17
C ASP A 145 -5.68 -13.11 -15.07
N GLY A 146 -6.19 -12.01 -15.63
CA GLY A 146 -7.61 -11.70 -15.77
C GLY A 146 -8.29 -11.14 -14.54
N PHE A 147 -7.53 -10.75 -13.49
CA PHE A 147 -8.06 -10.01 -12.34
C PHE A 147 -7.96 -8.51 -12.57
N ARG A 148 -8.99 -7.79 -12.14
CA ARG A 148 -9.02 -6.33 -12.17
C ARG A 148 -8.53 -5.75 -10.84
N VAL A 149 -7.53 -4.88 -10.88
CA VAL A 149 -6.80 -4.39 -9.71
C VAL A 149 -6.99 -2.89 -9.55
N GLY A 150 -7.22 -2.43 -8.32
CA GLY A 150 -7.17 -1.02 -7.94
C GLY A 150 -6.00 -0.75 -7.01
N VAL A 151 -5.49 0.48 -7.00
CA VAL A 151 -4.41 0.92 -6.10
C VAL A 151 -4.88 2.09 -5.25
N LEU A 152 -4.64 2.03 -3.95
CA LEU A 152 -4.82 3.14 -3.01
C LEU A 152 -3.65 3.17 -2.03
N ILE A 153 -2.97 4.33 -1.93
CA ILE A 153 -1.74 4.45 -1.14
C ILE A 153 -2.08 4.91 0.29
N CYS A 154 -1.80 4.05 1.27
CA CYS A 154 -1.78 4.36 2.70
C CYS A 154 -3.04 5.12 3.17
N TYR A 155 -2.94 6.42 3.46
CA TYR A 155 -4.04 7.25 3.95
C TYR A 155 -5.27 7.20 3.03
N ASP A 156 -5.10 6.99 1.74
CA ASP A 156 -6.22 6.84 0.79
C ASP A 156 -7.17 5.70 1.19
N CYS A 157 -6.64 4.62 1.78
CA CYS A 157 -7.41 3.47 2.26
C CYS A 157 -8.19 3.75 3.55
N ASN A 158 -7.80 4.78 4.33
CA ASN A 158 -8.53 5.16 5.54
C ASN A 158 -9.88 5.78 5.21
N ILE A 159 -10.01 6.41 4.04
CA ILE A 159 -11.23 7.04 3.57
C ILE A 159 -12.09 6.00 2.85
N GLY A 160 -13.22 5.64 3.45
CA GLY A 160 -14.09 4.57 2.97
C GLY A 160 -14.62 4.79 1.56
N GLU A 161 -14.90 6.04 1.19
CA GLU A 161 -15.36 6.46 -0.14
C GLU A 161 -14.35 6.11 -1.23
N ASN A 162 -13.04 6.25 -0.97
CA ASN A 162 -12.01 5.92 -1.95
C ASN A 162 -12.03 4.42 -2.29
N VAL A 163 -12.15 3.57 -1.27
CA VAL A 163 -12.22 2.12 -1.46
C VAL A 163 -13.51 1.75 -2.20
N ARG A 164 -14.62 2.37 -1.82
CA ARG A 164 -15.92 2.17 -2.48
C ARG A 164 -15.86 2.58 -3.96
N LEU A 165 -15.27 3.71 -4.29
CA LEU A 165 -15.12 4.18 -5.67
C LEU A 165 -14.22 3.24 -6.49
N THR A 166 -13.14 2.75 -5.90
CA THR A 166 -12.24 1.77 -6.52
C THR A 166 -13.01 0.46 -6.84
N ALA A 167 -13.80 -0.05 -5.90
CA ALA A 167 -14.64 -1.22 -6.12
C ALA A 167 -15.72 -0.98 -7.19
N LEU A 168 -16.36 0.20 -7.20
CA LEU A 168 -17.36 0.57 -8.21
C LEU A 168 -16.78 0.69 -9.62
N ARG A 169 -15.47 0.96 -9.75
CA ARG A 169 -14.74 0.91 -11.02
C ARG A 169 -14.38 -0.52 -11.44
N GLY A 170 -14.82 -1.51 -10.68
CA GLY A 170 -14.71 -2.93 -11.01
C GLY A 170 -13.48 -3.62 -10.42
N ALA A 171 -12.73 -3.00 -9.51
CA ALA A 171 -11.62 -3.67 -8.86
C ALA A 171 -12.09 -4.95 -8.12
N GLU A 172 -11.34 -6.01 -8.31
CA GLU A 172 -11.49 -7.30 -7.63
C GLU A 172 -10.44 -7.47 -6.53
N ILE A 173 -9.30 -6.80 -6.71
CA ILE A 173 -8.17 -6.75 -5.79
C ILE A 173 -7.86 -5.29 -5.50
N LEU A 174 -7.68 -4.94 -4.23
CA LEU A 174 -7.11 -3.67 -3.79
C LEU A 174 -5.65 -3.87 -3.38
N ILE A 175 -4.75 -3.21 -4.08
CA ILE A 175 -3.36 -3.05 -3.67
C ILE A 175 -3.29 -1.86 -2.70
N ALA A 176 -2.87 -2.12 -1.47
CA ALA A 176 -2.81 -1.15 -0.38
C ALA A 176 -1.38 -1.03 0.18
N PRO A 177 -0.46 -0.35 -0.54
CA PRO A 177 0.89 -0.12 -0.05
C PRO A 177 0.87 0.98 1.03
N HIS A 178 1.53 0.72 2.15
CA HIS A 178 1.53 1.58 3.31
C HIS A 178 2.95 1.85 3.86
N GLN A 179 3.03 2.90 4.67
CA GLN A 179 4.10 3.16 5.63
C GLN A 179 3.45 3.50 6.97
N THR A 180 2.62 2.58 7.46
CA THR A 180 1.90 2.77 8.71
C THR A 180 2.88 2.76 9.86
N GLY A 181 3.00 3.89 10.51
CA GLY A 181 3.73 4.13 11.73
C GLY A 181 2.86 4.92 12.68
N ALA A 182 3.24 4.89 13.94
CA ALA A 182 2.55 5.62 14.97
C ALA A 182 2.80 7.12 14.85
N VAL A 183 1.80 7.90 15.19
CA VAL A 183 1.89 9.36 15.26
C VAL A 183 1.90 9.77 16.72
N ARG A 184 2.71 10.78 17.06
CA ARG A 184 2.53 11.50 18.33
C ARG A 184 1.22 12.27 18.22
N SER A 185 0.21 11.83 18.93
CA SER A 185 -1.08 12.48 18.98
C SER A 185 -1.49 12.74 20.44
N ARG A 186 -2.22 13.84 20.66
CA ARG A 186 -2.88 14.11 21.94
C ARG A 186 -4.09 13.19 22.16
N ASN A 187 -4.56 12.54 21.12
CA ASN A 187 -5.67 11.59 21.20
C ASN A 187 -5.16 10.21 21.64
N PRO A 188 -5.49 9.74 22.85
CA PRO A 188 -5.00 8.45 23.37
C PRO A 188 -5.59 7.24 22.66
N HIS A 189 -6.59 7.43 21.80
CA HIS A 189 -7.27 6.37 21.04
C HIS A 189 -6.69 6.17 19.64
N LEU A 190 -5.76 7.02 19.21
CA LEU A 190 -5.01 6.80 17.98
C LEU A 190 -3.89 5.79 18.21
N MET A 191 -3.38 5.27 17.11
CA MET A 191 -2.20 4.42 17.06
C MET A 191 -1.01 5.17 17.72
N GLY A 192 -0.55 4.72 18.88
CA GLY A 192 0.54 5.34 19.62
C GLY A 192 1.93 4.98 19.04
N LEU A 193 2.97 5.73 19.42
CA LEU A 193 4.36 5.47 18.99
C LEU A 193 4.92 4.17 19.59
N ILE A 194 5.66 3.43 18.76
CA ILE A 194 6.61 2.42 19.25
C ILE A 194 7.93 3.13 19.51
N GLU A 195 8.44 3.02 20.71
CA GLU A 195 9.70 3.66 21.09
C GLU A 195 10.88 3.01 20.34
N ARG A 196 11.80 3.82 19.82
CA ARG A 196 12.92 3.33 19.00
C ARG A 196 13.82 2.31 19.72
N HIS A 197 13.94 2.42 21.05
CA HIS A 197 14.71 1.45 21.84
C HIS A 197 14.07 0.06 21.82
N VAL A 198 12.73 -0.05 21.76
CA VAL A 198 12.04 -1.36 21.65
C VAL A 198 12.41 -2.05 20.34
N TRP A 199 12.51 -1.29 19.24
CA TRP A 199 13.02 -1.82 17.98
C TRP A 199 14.50 -2.18 18.05
N ALA A 200 15.34 -1.32 18.61
CA ALA A 200 16.78 -1.56 18.75
C ALA A 200 17.07 -2.84 19.56
N ASP A 201 16.29 -3.07 20.62
CA ASP A 201 16.43 -4.24 21.51
C ASP A 201 15.67 -5.48 21.03
N ARG A 202 15.03 -5.46 19.84
CA ARG A 202 14.14 -6.54 19.37
C ARG A 202 14.75 -7.95 19.36
N HIS A 203 16.06 -8.05 19.21
CA HIS A 203 16.76 -9.34 19.28
C HIS A 203 17.07 -9.78 20.71
N ARG A 204 17.18 -8.83 21.64
CA ARG A 204 17.43 -9.08 23.07
C ARG A 204 16.12 -9.31 23.83
N ASP A 205 15.07 -8.56 23.50
CA ASP A 205 13.71 -8.73 24.04
C ASP A 205 12.67 -8.83 22.91
N PRO A 206 12.59 -10.00 22.24
CA PRO A 206 11.63 -10.21 21.17
C PRO A 206 10.18 -10.15 21.65
N ALA A 207 9.91 -10.39 22.92
CA ALA A 207 8.56 -10.32 23.47
C ALA A 207 8.07 -8.86 23.58
N ALA A 208 8.95 -7.89 23.83
CA ALA A 208 8.58 -6.48 23.88
C ALA A 208 8.10 -5.99 22.51
N ILE A 209 8.90 -6.23 21.46
CA ILE A 209 8.51 -5.79 20.10
C ILE A 209 7.28 -6.53 19.59
N GLN A 210 7.11 -7.82 19.92
CA GLN A 210 5.92 -8.59 19.55
C GLN A 210 4.65 -8.03 20.20
N ARG A 211 4.70 -7.62 21.47
CA ARG A 211 3.55 -6.95 22.13
C ARG A 211 3.14 -5.67 21.40
N GLU A 212 4.10 -4.87 20.95
CA GLU A 212 3.81 -3.63 20.19
C GLU A 212 3.23 -3.95 18.81
N PHE A 213 3.84 -4.89 18.07
CA PHE A 213 3.42 -5.26 16.71
C PHE A 213 2.05 -5.96 16.66
N LEU A 214 1.71 -6.75 17.66
CA LEU A 214 0.41 -7.42 17.75
C LEU A 214 -0.66 -6.56 18.42
N GLY A 215 -0.24 -5.61 19.26
CA GLY A 215 -1.12 -4.72 20.02
C GLY A 215 -1.74 -3.58 19.21
N ASP A 216 -2.26 -2.59 19.94
CA ASP A 216 -2.97 -1.42 19.39
C ASP A 216 -2.10 -0.48 18.55
N LYS A 217 -0.78 -0.65 18.60
CA LYS A 217 0.18 0.11 17.78
C LYS A 217 0.58 -0.58 16.47
N GLY A 218 0.09 -1.78 16.24
CA GLY A 218 0.38 -2.57 15.05
C GLY A 218 -0.87 -3.29 14.54
N ARG A 219 -0.87 -4.61 14.56
CA ARG A 219 -1.95 -5.45 14.06
C ARG A 219 -3.31 -5.10 14.65
N GLY A 220 -3.39 -4.85 15.97
CA GLY A 220 -4.63 -4.48 16.64
C GLY A 220 -5.24 -3.19 16.07
N TRP A 221 -4.42 -2.20 15.70
CA TRP A 221 -4.88 -1.00 15.01
C TRP A 221 -5.43 -1.31 13.61
N LEU A 222 -4.69 -2.09 12.82
CA LEU A 222 -5.09 -2.45 11.46
C LEU A 222 -6.43 -3.20 11.44
N LEU A 223 -6.66 -4.09 12.39
CA LEU A 223 -7.90 -4.87 12.49
C LEU A 223 -9.14 -4.05 12.83
N ARG A 224 -9.00 -2.81 13.27
CA ARG A 224 -10.14 -1.90 13.50
C ARG A 224 -10.80 -1.44 12.20
N TRP A 225 -10.07 -1.47 11.09
CA TRP A 225 -10.58 -0.89 9.84
C TRP A 225 -10.25 -1.69 8.57
N LEU A 226 -9.06 -2.29 8.46
CA LEU A 226 -8.58 -2.90 7.23
C LEU A 226 -9.46 -4.07 6.73
N PRO A 227 -9.95 -5.00 7.59
CA PRO A 227 -10.85 -6.06 7.15
C PRO A 227 -12.16 -5.54 6.55
N SER A 228 -12.71 -4.43 7.07
CA SER A 228 -13.94 -3.85 6.52
C SER A 228 -13.72 -3.24 5.13
N ARG A 229 -12.50 -2.81 4.80
CA ARG A 229 -12.18 -2.34 3.43
C ARG A 229 -12.35 -3.46 2.40
N ALA A 230 -11.94 -4.68 2.75
CA ALA A 230 -12.16 -5.86 1.92
C ALA A 230 -13.64 -6.30 1.95
N HIS A 231 -14.19 -6.52 3.14
CA HIS A 231 -15.53 -7.07 3.35
C HIS A 231 -16.63 -6.19 2.75
N ASP A 232 -16.69 -4.90 3.09
CA ASP A 232 -17.76 -4.01 2.68
C ASP A 232 -17.77 -3.75 1.17
N ASN A 233 -16.63 -3.99 0.52
CA ASN A 233 -16.46 -3.77 -0.92
C ASN A 233 -16.40 -5.08 -1.71
N GLY A 234 -16.34 -6.23 -1.04
CA GLY A 234 -16.33 -7.56 -1.64
C GLY A 234 -15.14 -7.74 -2.59
N LEU A 235 -13.94 -7.36 -2.15
CA LEU A 235 -12.70 -7.48 -2.91
C LEU A 235 -11.58 -8.11 -2.05
N PHE A 236 -10.60 -8.71 -2.70
CA PHE A 236 -9.35 -9.09 -2.04
C PHE A 236 -8.56 -7.83 -1.69
N LEU A 237 -7.77 -7.88 -0.63
CA LEU A 237 -6.91 -6.76 -0.25
C LEU A 237 -5.50 -7.27 0.03
N ILE A 238 -4.50 -6.65 -0.61
CA ILE A 238 -3.09 -6.93 -0.40
C ILE A 238 -2.48 -5.72 0.30
N PHE A 239 -2.24 -5.85 1.60
CA PHE A 239 -1.63 -4.82 2.45
C PHE A 239 -0.14 -5.08 2.56
N SER A 240 0.68 -4.17 2.02
CA SER A 240 2.13 -4.16 2.14
C SER A 240 2.55 -2.96 2.98
N ASN A 241 3.51 -3.13 3.89
CA ASN A 241 3.87 -2.07 4.83
C ASN A 241 5.39 -2.01 5.07
N GLY A 242 5.90 -0.81 5.40
CA GLY A 242 7.26 -0.69 5.91
C GLY A 242 7.40 -1.37 7.28
N VAL A 243 8.59 -1.83 7.61
CA VAL A 243 8.97 -2.35 8.93
C VAL A 243 10.29 -1.74 9.35
N GLY A 244 10.49 -1.49 10.64
CA GLY A 244 11.74 -0.93 11.14
C GLY A 244 11.76 0.58 11.28
N ILE A 245 12.95 1.13 11.45
CA ILE A 245 13.12 2.56 11.66
C ILE A 245 12.96 3.31 10.34
N ASP A 246 12.12 4.33 10.37
CA ASP A 246 11.91 5.27 9.29
C ASP A 246 11.93 6.69 9.87
N ASP A 247 13.09 7.33 9.82
CA ASP A 247 13.43 8.57 10.47
C ASP A 247 13.23 8.51 12.01
N ASP A 248 12.25 9.19 12.58
CA ASP A 248 11.97 9.21 14.02
C ASP A 248 10.88 8.22 14.45
N GLU A 249 10.29 7.48 13.52
CA GLU A 249 9.21 6.52 13.77
C GLU A 249 9.66 5.07 13.55
N VAL A 250 8.94 4.12 14.16
CA VAL A 250 9.05 2.69 13.87
C VAL A 250 7.84 2.26 13.06
N ARG A 251 8.09 1.74 11.86
CA ARG A 251 7.07 1.10 11.01
C ARG A 251 6.77 -0.29 11.52
N THR A 252 5.50 -0.64 11.53
CA THR A 252 5.02 -1.83 12.26
C THR A 252 5.00 -3.12 11.46
N GLY A 253 5.32 -3.07 10.16
CA GLY A 253 5.18 -4.24 9.30
C GLY A 253 3.73 -4.71 9.22
N ASN A 254 3.48 -5.94 9.66
CA ASN A 254 2.16 -6.58 9.62
C ASN A 254 1.61 -6.71 8.18
N ALA A 255 2.48 -7.02 7.19
CA ALA A 255 2.02 -7.33 5.84
C ALA A 255 0.96 -8.44 5.89
N MET A 256 -0.15 -8.25 5.16
CA MET A 256 -1.25 -9.22 5.16
C MET A 256 -2.03 -9.25 3.85
N ILE A 257 -2.69 -10.37 3.60
CA ILE A 257 -3.56 -10.59 2.45
C ILE A 257 -4.92 -11.01 2.99
N LEU A 258 -5.99 -10.34 2.53
CA LEU A 258 -7.36 -10.59 2.98
C LEU A 258 -8.24 -11.02 1.81
N ASP A 259 -9.23 -11.86 2.13
CA ASP A 259 -10.25 -12.26 1.17
C ASP A 259 -11.46 -11.28 1.15
N PRO A 260 -12.43 -11.47 0.21
CA PRO A 260 -13.60 -10.59 0.08
C PRO A 260 -14.58 -10.62 1.26
N TYR A 261 -14.35 -11.46 2.25
CA TYR A 261 -15.09 -11.53 3.51
C TYR A 261 -14.34 -10.89 4.68
N GLY A 262 -13.18 -10.25 4.41
CA GLY A 262 -12.32 -9.64 5.42
C GLY A 262 -11.51 -10.64 6.26
N ARG A 263 -11.47 -11.91 5.86
CA ARG A 263 -10.67 -12.94 6.54
C ARG A 263 -9.21 -12.84 6.08
N ILE A 264 -8.30 -13.01 7.02
CA ILE A 264 -6.86 -13.00 6.73
C ILE A 264 -6.47 -14.36 6.12
N LEU A 265 -5.96 -14.34 4.89
CA LEU A 265 -5.43 -15.51 4.20
C LEU A 265 -3.97 -15.77 4.58
N ALA A 266 -3.18 -14.71 4.72
CA ALA A 266 -1.79 -14.76 5.14
C ALA A 266 -1.40 -13.44 5.82
N GLU A 267 -0.56 -13.51 6.85
CA GLU A 267 -0.02 -12.35 7.54
C GLU A 267 1.33 -12.65 8.18
N THR A 268 2.08 -11.60 8.52
CA THR A 268 3.29 -11.71 9.33
C THR A 268 3.30 -10.63 10.41
N SER A 269 3.87 -10.94 11.57
CA SER A 269 4.18 -9.99 12.65
C SER A 269 5.69 -9.95 12.94
N ALA A 270 6.51 -10.42 12.00
CA ALA A 270 7.95 -10.42 12.17
C ALA A 270 8.51 -9.01 12.29
N ALA A 271 9.38 -8.78 13.28
CA ALA A 271 10.14 -7.52 13.41
C ALA A 271 11.38 -7.56 12.49
N ALA A 272 11.17 -7.84 11.23
CA ALA A 272 12.19 -8.01 10.18
C ALA A 272 11.55 -7.90 8.79
N ASP A 273 12.40 -7.83 7.77
CA ASP A 273 11.99 -8.00 6.37
C ASP A 273 11.32 -9.36 6.21
N ALA A 274 10.16 -9.40 5.55
CA ALA A 274 9.39 -10.63 5.37
C ALA A 274 8.44 -10.54 4.16
N MET A 275 8.08 -11.70 3.63
CA MET A 275 7.08 -11.86 2.59
C MET A 275 6.02 -12.87 3.02
N VAL A 276 4.75 -12.58 2.73
CA VAL A 276 3.64 -13.53 2.89
C VAL A 276 3.01 -13.80 1.53
N VAL A 277 2.55 -15.04 1.34
CA VAL A 277 2.00 -15.53 0.06
C VAL A 277 0.62 -16.13 0.30
N ALA A 278 -0.32 -15.88 -0.61
CA ALA A 278 -1.64 -16.49 -0.62
C ALA A 278 -2.14 -16.74 -2.03
N ASP A 279 -3.06 -17.71 -2.17
CA ASP A 279 -3.80 -17.97 -3.39
C ASP A 279 -5.17 -17.29 -3.30
N LEU A 280 -5.49 -16.43 -4.28
CA LEU A 280 -6.77 -15.74 -4.40
C LEU A 280 -7.69 -16.58 -5.30
N ASP A 281 -8.80 -17.04 -4.78
CA ASP A 281 -9.83 -17.77 -5.52
C ASP A 281 -10.95 -16.84 -5.96
N ALA A 282 -11.07 -16.56 -7.26
CA ALA A 282 -12.09 -15.68 -7.81
C ALA A 282 -13.53 -16.13 -7.54
N SER A 283 -13.76 -17.42 -7.22
CA SER A 283 -15.09 -17.90 -6.85
C SER A 283 -15.65 -17.21 -5.62
N LEU A 284 -14.79 -16.75 -4.70
CA LEU A 284 -15.19 -16.01 -3.51
C LEU A 284 -15.80 -14.64 -3.83
N LEU A 285 -15.56 -14.10 -5.02
CA LEU A 285 -16.09 -12.80 -5.43
C LEU A 285 -17.56 -12.85 -5.81
N GLU A 286 -18.07 -13.99 -6.29
CA GLU A 286 -19.40 -14.10 -6.88
C GLU A 286 -20.52 -13.74 -5.89
N TYR A 287 -20.42 -14.27 -4.66
CA TYR A 287 -21.39 -14.09 -3.59
C TYR A 287 -20.85 -13.28 -2.41
N ALA A 288 -19.72 -12.57 -2.59
CA ALA A 288 -19.16 -11.74 -1.53
C ALA A 288 -20.20 -10.73 -1.03
N THR A 289 -20.38 -10.66 0.27
CA THR A 289 -21.41 -9.82 0.94
C THR A 289 -21.34 -8.37 0.47
N GLY A 290 -20.13 -7.80 0.42
CA GLY A 290 -19.90 -6.43 -0.04
C GLY A 290 -20.36 -6.19 -1.49
N ARG A 291 -20.18 -7.18 -2.39
CA ARG A 291 -20.70 -7.07 -3.77
C ARG A 291 -22.21 -7.09 -3.85
N LEU A 292 -22.87 -7.89 -3.00
CA LEU A 292 -24.33 -7.89 -2.88
C LEU A 292 -24.82 -6.52 -2.39
N TRP A 293 -24.16 -5.93 -1.39
CA TRP A 293 -24.49 -4.59 -0.89
C TRP A 293 -24.25 -3.50 -1.95
N ILE A 294 -23.17 -3.60 -2.74
CA ILE A 294 -22.93 -2.67 -3.84
C ILE A 294 -24.06 -2.71 -4.87
N ARG A 295 -24.59 -3.89 -5.20
CA ARG A 295 -25.73 -4.06 -6.12
C ARG A 295 -27.04 -3.50 -5.55
N ALA A 296 -27.20 -3.52 -4.22
CA ALA A 296 -28.37 -3.00 -3.51
C ALA A 296 -28.29 -1.49 -3.20
N ARG A 297 -27.25 -0.78 -3.66
CA ARG A 297 -27.09 0.66 -3.42
C ARG A 297 -28.24 1.46 -4.03
N ARG A 298 -28.55 2.56 -3.39
CA ARG A 298 -29.52 3.56 -3.83
C ARG A 298 -28.83 4.88 -4.14
N PRO A 299 -28.17 5.01 -5.33
CA PRO A 299 -27.34 6.18 -5.67
C PRO A 299 -28.06 7.52 -5.54
N GLU A 300 -29.39 7.54 -5.74
CA GLU A 300 -30.23 8.74 -5.60
C GLU A 300 -30.22 9.34 -4.19
N LEU A 301 -29.79 8.60 -3.17
CA LEU A 301 -29.69 9.07 -1.79
C LEU A 301 -28.30 9.65 -1.45
N TYR A 302 -27.30 9.47 -2.30
CA TYR A 302 -25.90 9.75 -1.97
C TYR A 302 -25.42 11.13 -2.46
N GLY A 303 -26.33 12.00 -2.93
CA GLY A 303 -26.01 13.37 -3.31
C GLY A 303 -25.17 14.14 -2.26
N PRO A 304 -25.48 14.05 -0.95
CA PRO A 304 -24.70 14.74 0.07
C PRO A 304 -23.21 14.35 0.14
N LEU A 305 -22.83 13.13 -0.30
CA LEU A 305 -21.42 12.71 -0.32
C LEU A 305 -20.55 13.52 -1.30
N THR A 306 -21.16 14.18 -2.27
CA THR A 306 -20.46 15.00 -3.28
C THR A 306 -20.52 16.48 -2.97
N GLN A 307 -21.19 16.89 -1.90
CA GLN A 307 -21.32 18.27 -1.46
C GLN A 307 -20.33 18.58 -0.36
N ARG A 308 -19.68 19.76 -0.46
CA ARG A 308 -18.79 20.23 0.60
C ARG A 308 -19.59 20.61 1.84
N THR A 309 -19.13 20.14 2.99
CA THR A 309 -19.69 20.51 4.29
C THR A 309 -19.09 21.80 4.84
N GLY A 310 -17.94 22.25 4.27
CA GLY A 310 -17.15 23.36 4.77
C GLY A 310 -16.18 22.96 5.90
N GLN A 311 -16.12 21.69 6.25
CA GLN A 311 -15.21 21.16 7.28
C GLN A 311 -13.99 20.45 6.68
N GLU A 312 -14.00 20.24 5.36
CA GLU A 312 -12.90 19.58 4.66
C GLU A 312 -11.61 20.41 4.76
N ARG A 313 -10.53 19.74 5.12
CA ARG A 313 -9.18 20.30 5.20
C ARG A 313 -8.22 19.45 4.39
N SER A 314 -7.08 20.00 4.04
CA SER A 314 -6.02 19.21 3.41
C SER A 314 -5.54 18.12 4.38
N THR A 315 -5.12 16.98 3.83
CA THR A 315 -4.59 15.86 4.64
C THR A 315 -3.40 16.30 5.48
N ARG A 316 -2.58 17.21 4.96
CA ARG A 316 -1.43 17.78 5.67
C ARG A 316 -1.85 18.60 6.89
N GLU A 317 -2.88 19.44 6.75
CA GLU A 317 -3.42 20.20 7.89
C GLU A 317 -3.96 19.26 8.98
N ILE A 318 -4.70 18.22 8.59
CA ILE A 318 -5.23 17.24 9.54
C ILE A 318 -4.09 16.50 10.25
N LYS A 319 -3.07 16.04 9.49
CA LYS A 319 -1.97 15.23 10.01
C LYS A 319 -1.06 15.99 10.98
N PHE A 320 -0.86 17.30 10.80
CA PHE A 320 0.11 18.09 11.56
C PHE A 320 -0.52 19.11 12.52
N GLN A 321 -1.85 19.19 12.64
CA GLN A 321 -2.55 20.06 13.61
C GLN A 321 -2.91 19.35 14.92
N GLU A 322 -2.75 18.04 14.99
CA GLU A 322 -2.93 17.25 16.21
C GLU A 322 -1.58 17.19 17.00
#